data_8f38346cce957eaded1d5b1e4356e666
#
_entry.id   8f38346cce957eaded1d5b1e4356e666
#
_cell.length_a   1.000
_cell.length_b   1.000
_cell.length_c   1.000
_cell.angle_alpha   90.00
_cell.angle_beta   90.00
_cell.angle_gamma   90.00
#
_symmetry.space_group_name_H-M   'P 1'
#
loop_
_entity.id
_entity.type
_entity.pdbx_description
1 polymer ?
#
loop_
_entity_poly.entity_id
_entity_poly.type
_entity_poly.pdbx_seq_one_letter_code
_entity_poly.pdbx_strand_id
1 'polypeptide(L)'
;VTGGNSMDNPNYLYVDTSSLSKKVIVVSGKGTKKATSIVGCGHIWMDMRIEIVDPVSKTKCEKDRVGEIWIQGQTVAQGYWRNTEDTESIFGAYIGDSKDGPFLRTGDMGFFNGNELFVTGRLKDIIIIRGMNHYPSDIEYSIQNNISELRQNGGAAFPVSINESEKLVIVQEIERTSMRDANYSDIIDRVREVVAENHEIDVHAVTLIRPGSIPITSSGKIQHRQAKYDYLHDNLNKLAEWDNINLSEHKEEDKFVNREPTEEGIREWVINWIARNHNYNIKDIDCDKNIISYGIDSLAAVTLEAEISKQF
;
A
#
# COMPACT_ATOMS: atom_id res chain seq x y z
N VAL A 1 14.30 -20.40 -10.43
CA VAL A 1 14.66 -19.19 -11.17
C VAL A 1 15.79 -18.46 -10.44
N THR A 2 15.58 -18.06 -9.20
CA THR A 2 16.62 -17.52 -8.31
C THR A 2 16.71 -18.33 -7.03
N GLY A 3 17.82 -18.26 -6.32
CA GLY A 3 18.03 -18.96 -5.06
C GLY A 3 19.33 -18.57 -4.39
N GLY A 4 19.47 -18.94 -3.12
CA GLY A 4 20.66 -18.81 -2.31
C GLY A 4 20.99 -20.14 -1.64
N ASN A 5 22.10 -20.21 -0.88
CA ASN A 5 22.40 -21.37 -0.08
C ASN A 5 21.50 -21.41 1.15
N SER A 6 21.04 -22.60 1.54
CA SER A 6 20.16 -22.78 2.71
C SER A 6 20.83 -22.43 4.06
N MET A 7 22.16 -22.28 4.05
CA MET A 7 22.96 -21.93 5.24
C MET A 7 23.25 -20.44 5.34
N ASP A 8 22.96 -19.66 4.30
CA ASP A 8 23.18 -18.22 4.31
C ASP A 8 22.02 -17.51 5.03
N ASN A 9 22.36 -16.48 5.78
CA ASN A 9 21.34 -15.62 6.37
C ASN A 9 20.58 -14.84 5.26
N PRO A 10 19.27 -14.61 5.42
CA PRO A 10 18.53 -13.77 4.50
C PRO A 10 19.17 -12.37 4.38
N ASN A 11 19.34 -11.91 3.15
CA ASN A 11 19.81 -10.56 2.88
C ASN A 11 18.64 -9.59 2.92
N TYR A 12 18.72 -8.55 3.77
CA TYR A 12 17.73 -7.51 3.89
C TYR A 12 18.28 -6.21 3.33
N LEU A 13 17.63 -5.66 2.32
CA LEU A 13 17.92 -4.35 1.77
C LEU A 13 16.90 -3.34 2.31
N TYR A 14 17.40 -2.25 2.87
CA TYR A 14 16.56 -1.15 3.32
C TYR A 14 16.53 -0.08 2.25
N VAL A 15 15.34 0.31 1.78
CA VAL A 15 15.14 1.29 0.72
C VAL A 15 14.22 2.42 1.20
N ASP A 16 14.45 3.62 0.71
CA ASP A 16 13.59 4.77 1.01
C ASP A 16 12.19 4.57 0.41
N THR A 17 11.16 4.61 1.26
CA THR A 17 9.77 4.33 0.88
C THR A 17 9.23 5.34 -0.13
N SER A 18 9.59 6.61 -0.01
CA SER A 18 9.14 7.67 -0.92
C SER A 18 9.76 7.53 -2.33
N SER A 19 11.01 7.10 -2.41
CA SER A 19 11.67 6.80 -3.68
C SER A 19 11.09 5.53 -4.32
N LEU A 20 10.84 4.50 -3.51
CA LEU A 20 10.25 3.23 -3.96
C LEU A 20 8.87 3.45 -4.58
N SER A 21 8.04 4.32 -4.01
CA SER A 21 6.74 4.69 -4.57
C SER A 21 6.82 5.32 -5.97
N LYS A 22 7.96 5.91 -6.31
CA LYS A 22 8.29 6.46 -7.64
C LYS A 22 9.04 5.44 -8.53
N LYS A 23 9.09 4.17 -8.12
CA LYS A 23 9.84 3.09 -8.78
C LYS A 23 11.36 3.37 -8.85
N VAL A 24 11.91 4.14 -7.93
CA VAL A 24 13.35 4.44 -7.81
C VAL A 24 13.90 3.78 -6.57
N ILE A 25 15.07 3.14 -6.69
CA ILE A 25 15.74 2.48 -5.59
C ILE A 25 16.80 3.41 -5.00
N VAL A 26 16.54 3.87 -3.79
CA VAL A 26 17.51 4.59 -2.96
C VAL A 26 17.76 3.77 -1.71
N VAL A 27 18.96 3.22 -1.61
CA VAL A 27 19.35 2.40 -0.45
C VAL A 27 19.47 3.28 0.78
N SER A 28 18.86 2.82 1.87
CA SER A 28 18.81 3.51 3.15
C SER A 28 19.45 2.66 4.25
N GLY A 29 19.71 3.25 5.42
CA GLY A 29 20.25 2.53 6.57
C GLY A 29 19.15 1.78 7.35
N LYS A 30 19.53 0.70 8.02
CA LYS A 30 18.64 0.00 8.97
C LYS A 30 18.19 0.97 10.07
N GLY A 31 16.88 1.04 10.31
CA GLY A 31 16.29 1.91 11.34
C GLY A 31 16.09 3.36 10.93
N THR A 32 16.33 3.70 9.66
CA THR A 32 15.97 5.03 9.13
C THR A 32 14.46 5.16 9.10
N LYS A 33 13.94 6.29 9.59
CA LYS A 33 12.51 6.63 9.50
C LYS A 33 12.14 6.68 8.01
N LYS A 34 11.04 6.06 7.61
CA LYS A 34 10.61 5.93 6.21
C LYS A 34 11.49 5.01 5.34
N ALA A 35 12.08 3.96 5.91
CA ALA A 35 12.74 2.92 5.16
C ALA A 35 11.95 1.61 5.20
N THR A 36 11.70 1.03 4.04
CA THR A 36 11.09 -0.30 3.86
C THR A 36 12.19 -1.34 3.76
N SER A 37 12.00 -2.49 4.41
CA SER A 37 12.91 -3.64 4.35
C SER A 37 12.42 -4.64 3.33
N ILE A 38 13.23 -4.94 2.32
CA ILE A 38 12.92 -5.94 1.28
C ILE A 38 13.91 -7.09 1.40
N VAL A 39 13.38 -8.32 1.34
CA VAL A 39 14.20 -9.54 1.43
C VAL A 39 14.73 -9.94 0.06
N GLY A 40 16.01 -10.27 -0.02
CA GLY A 40 16.62 -10.80 -1.23
C GLY A 40 16.10 -12.19 -1.57
N CYS A 41 15.85 -12.41 -2.85
CA CYS A 41 15.39 -13.69 -3.41
C CYS A 41 16.53 -14.52 -4.02
N GLY A 42 17.78 -14.14 -3.75
CA GLY A 42 18.98 -14.83 -4.22
C GLY A 42 19.39 -14.47 -5.65
N HIS A 43 20.32 -15.26 -6.18
CA HIS A 43 20.94 -15.06 -7.47
C HIS A 43 20.28 -15.90 -8.56
N ILE A 44 20.48 -15.51 -9.82
CA ILE A 44 20.02 -16.29 -10.97
C ILE A 44 20.73 -17.64 -10.99
N TRP A 45 19.97 -18.72 -11.14
CA TRP A 45 20.47 -20.08 -11.20
C TRP A 45 20.34 -20.66 -12.60
N MET A 46 21.28 -21.53 -12.97
CA MET A 46 21.33 -22.23 -14.26
C MET A 46 21.40 -21.23 -15.46
N ASP A 47 21.03 -21.68 -16.62
CA ASP A 47 20.99 -20.89 -17.86
C ASP A 47 19.73 -20.02 -17.97
N MET A 48 19.26 -19.54 -16.82
CA MET A 48 18.11 -18.62 -16.78
C MET A 48 18.57 -17.19 -17.03
N ARG A 49 17.76 -16.46 -17.72
CA ARG A 49 17.92 -15.02 -17.93
C ARG A 49 16.76 -14.29 -17.30
N ILE A 50 17.06 -13.26 -16.53
CA ILE A 50 16.07 -12.39 -15.90
C ILE A 50 16.38 -10.97 -16.33
N GLU A 51 15.35 -10.26 -16.80
CA GLU A 51 15.42 -8.84 -17.14
C GLU A 51 14.36 -8.07 -16.34
N ILE A 52 14.72 -6.87 -15.91
CA ILE A 52 13.79 -5.93 -15.30
C ILE A 52 13.30 -4.99 -16.39
N VAL A 53 11.99 -5.02 -16.64
CA VAL A 53 11.39 -4.37 -17.81
C VAL A 53 10.27 -3.45 -17.38
N ASP A 54 10.21 -2.24 -17.92
CA ASP A 54 9.07 -1.36 -17.70
C ASP A 54 7.81 -1.99 -18.32
N PRO A 55 6.73 -2.23 -17.55
CA PRO A 55 5.57 -2.98 -18.02
C PRO A 55 4.76 -2.26 -19.11
N VAL A 56 4.94 -0.94 -19.26
CA VAL A 56 4.21 -0.10 -20.23
C VAL A 56 5.02 0.06 -21.51
N SER A 57 6.23 0.60 -21.41
CA SER A 57 7.12 0.82 -22.59
C SER A 57 7.74 -0.47 -23.11
N LYS A 58 7.75 -1.55 -22.31
CA LYS A 58 8.41 -2.82 -22.58
C LYS A 58 9.92 -2.69 -22.83
N THR A 59 10.55 -1.65 -22.32
CA THR A 59 12.00 -1.42 -22.41
C THR A 59 12.69 -1.85 -21.13
N LYS A 60 13.97 -2.21 -21.20
CA LYS A 60 14.76 -2.54 -20.01
C LYS A 60 14.83 -1.33 -19.08
N CYS A 61 14.63 -1.59 -17.81
CA CYS A 61 14.81 -0.59 -16.76
C CYS A 61 16.31 -0.32 -16.51
N GLU A 62 16.62 0.91 -16.10
CA GLU A 62 17.91 1.26 -15.54
C GLU A 62 18.14 0.54 -14.19
N LYS A 63 19.39 0.46 -13.73
CA LYS A 63 19.78 -0.35 -12.56
C LYS A 63 19.05 0.03 -11.27
N ASP A 64 18.72 1.29 -11.12
CA ASP A 64 18.07 1.81 -9.89
C ASP A 64 16.55 1.97 -10.07
N ARG A 65 15.95 1.14 -10.93
CA ARG A 65 14.50 1.18 -11.20
C ARG A 65 13.83 -0.13 -10.91
N VAL A 66 12.60 -0.03 -10.40
CA VAL A 66 11.69 -1.17 -10.26
C VAL A 66 10.92 -1.36 -11.57
N GLY A 67 10.92 -2.59 -12.07
CA GLY A 67 10.15 -2.99 -13.25
C GLY A 67 9.54 -4.38 -13.09
N GLU A 68 8.84 -4.82 -14.11
CA GLU A 68 8.31 -6.19 -14.17
C GLU A 68 9.47 -7.18 -14.40
N ILE A 69 9.46 -8.25 -13.66
CA ILE A 69 10.46 -9.32 -13.76
C ILE A 69 10.10 -10.20 -14.96
N TRP A 70 10.93 -10.18 -16.00
CA TRP A 70 10.75 -11.01 -17.17
C TRP A 70 11.79 -12.13 -17.18
N ILE A 71 11.36 -13.35 -17.52
CA ILE A 71 12.17 -14.56 -17.38
C ILE A 71 12.27 -15.30 -18.72
N GLN A 72 13.47 -15.76 -19.06
CA GLN A 72 13.73 -16.61 -20.21
C GLN A 72 14.62 -17.78 -19.78
N GLY A 73 14.34 -18.97 -20.29
CA GLY A 73 15.15 -20.17 -20.05
C GLY A 73 14.38 -21.47 -20.20
N GLN A 74 15.11 -22.58 -20.14
CA GLN A 74 14.56 -23.92 -20.40
C GLN A 74 13.52 -24.40 -19.37
N THR A 75 13.49 -23.80 -18.18
CA THR A 75 12.53 -24.14 -17.11
C THR A 75 11.22 -23.37 -17.20
N VAL A 76 11.11 -22.43 -18.16
CA VAL A 76 9.87 -21.69 -18.43
C VAL A 76 8.92 -22.59 -19.21
N ALA A 77 7.66 -22.66 -18.77
CA ALA A 77 6.60 -23.40 -19.50
C ALA A 77 6.36 -22.78 -20.87
N GLN A 78 5.79 -23.55 -21.80
CA GLN A 78 5.52 -23.10 -23.16
C GLN A 78 4.23 -22.28 -23.30
N GLY A 79 3.39 -22.23 -22.27
CA GLY A 79 2.14 -21.48 -22.28
C GLY A 79 1.04 -22.13 -21.45
N TYR A 80 -0.15 -21.59 -21.58
CA TYR A 80 -1.37 -22.10 -20.95
C TYR A 80 -2.07 -23.13 -21.85
N TRP A 81 -2.61 -24.16 -21.23
CA TRP A 81 -3.37 -25.17 -21.97
C TRP A 81 -4.64 -24.58 -22.61
N ARG A 82 -4.74 -24.70 -23.95
CA ARG A 82 -5.88 -24.21 -24.76
C ARG A 82 -6.22 -22.73 -24.59
N ASN A 83 -5.24 -21.90 -24.23
CA ASN A 83 -5.40 -20.45 -24.12
C ASN A 83 -4.25 -19.77 -24.89
N THR A 84 -4.45 -19.58 -26.19
CA THR A 84 -3.44 -19.01 -27.08
C THR A 84 -3.20 -17.54 -26.81
N GLU A 85 -4.27 -16.79 -26.55
CA GLU A 85 -4.20 -15.34 -26.33
C GLU A 85 -3.34 -14.98 -25.09
N ASP A 86 -3.64 -15.60 -23.96
CA ASP A 86 -2.81 -15.41 -22.75
C ASP A 86 -1.41 -16.00 -22.92
N THR A 87 -1.26 -17.09 -23.68
CA THR A 87 0.06 -17.67 -23.96
C THR A 87 0.93 -16.68 -24.72
N GLU A 88 0.43 -16.10 -25.81
CA GLU A 88 1.18 -15.11 -26.60
C GLU A 88 1.49 -13.85 -25.79
N SER A 89 0.52 -13.34 -25.02
CA SER A 89 0.70 -12.11 -24.26
C SER A 89 1.65 -12.25 -23.08
N ILE A 90 1.72 -13.44 -22.46
CA ILE A 90 2.46 -13.68 -21.21
C ILE A 90 3.79 -14.40 -21.48
N PHE A 91 3.84 -15.39 -22.36
CA PHE A 91 5.05 -16.17 -22.64
C PHE A 91 5.76 -15.74 -23.93
N GLY A 92 5.11 -14.94 -24.77
CA GLY A 92 5.64 -14.47 -26.04
C GLY A 92 6.13 -13.03 -26.00
N ALA A 93 6.58 -12.50 -24.86
CA ALA A 93 6.95 -11.09 -24.74
C ALA A 93 8.35 -10.81 -25.30
N TYR A 94 8.50 -9.65 -25.97
CA TYR A 94 9.78 -9.15 -26.53
C TYR A 94 10.10 -7.77 -25.94
N ILE A 95 11.40 -7.52 -25.72
CA ILE A 95 11.89 -6.26 -25.13
C ILE A 95 11.96 -5.17 -26.21
N GLY A 96 11.12 -4.14 -26.04
CA GLY A 96 11.06 -2.99 -26.94
C GLY A 96 10.87 -3.38 -28.40
N ASP A 97 11.49 -2.66 -29.29
CA ASP A 97 11.53 -2.94 -30.74
C ASP A 97 12.59 -3.99 -31.10
N SER A 98 13.36 -4.47 -30.12
CA SER A 98 14.33 -5.53 -30.30
C SER A 98 13.63 -6.88 -30.52
N LYS A 99 14.31 -7.80 -31.23
CA LYS A 99 13.84 -9.19 -31.31
C LYS A 99 14.37 -10.03 -30.15
N ASP A 100 14.68 -9.39 -29.02
CA ASP A 100 15.19 -10.04 -27.82
C ASP A 100 14.02 -10.65 -27.02
N GLY A 101 13.92 -11.97 -27.06
CA GLY A 101 12.81 -12.76 -26.49
C GLY A 101 12.69 -14.14 -27.19
N PRO A 102 11.60 -14.87 -26.95
CA PRO A 102 10.48 -14.50 -26.10
C PRO A 102 10.82 -14.65 -24.61
N PHE A 103 10.20 -13.82 -23.77
CA PHE A 103 10.23 -13.87 -22.31
C PHE A 103 8.86 -14.20 -21.75
N LEU A 104 8.87 -14.86 -20.58
CA LEU A 104 7.70 -14.94 -19.69
C LEU A 104 7.58 -13.63 -18.91
N ARG A 105 6.46 -12.96 -19.00
CA ARG A 105 6.04 -11.88 -18.09
C ARG A 105 5.49 -12.49 -16.81
N THR A 106 6.17 -12.27 -15.68
CA THR A 106 5.74 -12.89 -14.41
C THR A 106 4.58 -12.16 -13.76
N GLY A 107 4.41 -10.88 -14.08
CA GLY A 107 3.50 -9.99 -13.36
C GLY A 107 4.00 -9.61 -11.97
N ASP A 108 5.18 -10.06 -11.57
CA ASP A 108 5.85 -9.64 -10.33
C ASP A 108 6.79 -8.48 -10.62
N MET A 109 6.84 -7.51 -9.71
CA MET A 109 7.69 -6.33 -9.79
C MET A 109 8.93 -6.52 -8.93
N GLY A 110 10.07 -6.02 -9.40
CA GLY A 110 11.31 -6.13 -8.66
C GLY A 110 12.46 -5.37 -9.30
N PHE A 111 13.63 -5.56 -8.72
CA PHE A 111 14.88 -4.95 -9.19
C PHE A 111 16.08 -5.82 -8.78
N PHE A 112 17.22 -5.56 -9.39
CA PHE A 112 18.50 -6.13 -8.95
C PHE A 112 19.28 -5.13 -8.11
N ASN A 113 19.85 -5.60 -6.99
CA ASN A 113 20.93 -4.91 -6.29
C ASN A 113 22.17 -5.81 -6.33
N GLY A 114 23.18 -5.38 -7.07
CA GLY A 114 24.28 -6.29 -7.46
C GLY A 114 23.75 -7.45 -8.32
N ASN A 115 23.98 -8.68 -7.88
CA ASN A 115 23.53 -9.90 -8.56
C ASN A 115 22.29 -10.52 -7.91
N GLU A 116 21.74 -9.91 -6.86
CA GLU A 116 20.62 -10.46 -6.12
C GLU A 116 19.30 -9.80 -6.55
N LEU A 117 18.27 -10.64 -6.75
CA LEU A 117 16.92 -10.19 -7.10
C LEU A 117 16.15 -9.83 -5.83
N PHE A 118 15.47 -8.69 -5.87
CA PHE A 118 14.52 -8.24 -4.84
C PHE A 118 13.15 -8.07 -5.47
N VAL A 119 12.13 -8.72 -4.89
CA VAL A 119 10.73 -8.64 -5.33
C VAL A 119 10.01 -7.63 -4.45
N THR A 120 9.35 -6.65 -5.07
CA THR A 120 8.61 -5.61 -4.35
C THR A 120 7.11 -5.88 -4.26
N GLY A 121 6.54 -6.65 -5.17
CA GLY A 121 5.12 -6.97 -5.17
C GLY A 121 4.63 -7.45 -6.53
N ARG A 122 3.30 -7.46 -6.72
CA ARG A 122 2.69 -7.81 -8.00
C ARG A 122 2.17 -6.60 -8.73
N LEU A 123 2.39 -6.56 -10.05
CA LEU A 123 1.93 -5.47 -10.91
C LEU A 123 0.42 -5.20 -10.77
N LYS A 124 -0.39 -6.25 -10.66
CA LYS A 124 -1.86 -6.16 -10.56
C LYS A 124 -2.37 -5.81 -9.16
N ASP A 125 -1.51 -5.90 -8.16
CA ASP A 125 -1.86 -5.65 -6.75
C ASP A 125 -1.31 -4.30 -6.27
N ILE A 126 -0.50 -3.60 -7.08
CA ILE A 126 0.01 -2.25 -6.76
C ILE A 126 -1.18 -1.29 -6.62
N ILE A 127 -1.16 -0.55 -5.54
CA ILE A 127 -2.13 0.52 -5.25
C ILE A 127 -1.58 1.81 -5.83
N ILE A 128 -2.31 2.45 -6.75
CA ILE A 128 -1.86 3.68 -7.41
C ILE A 128 -2.72 4.84 -6.90
N ILE A 129 -2.17 5.60 -5.95
CA ILE A 129 -2.85 6.78 -5.42
C ILE A 129 -2.03 8.02 -5.79
N ARG A 130 -2.68 9.01 -6.40
CA ARG A 130 -2.05 10.28 -6.84
C ARG A 130 -0.80 10.06 -7.70
N GLY A 131 -0.80 9.02 -8.55
CA GLY A 131 0.32 8.68 -9.43
C GLY A 131 1.53 8.03 -8.74
N MET A 132 1.46 7.78 -7.44
CA MET A 132 2.49 7.04 -6.69
C MET A 132 2.07 5.58 -6.50
N ASN A 133 3.07 4.69 -6.53
CA ASN A 133 2.87 3.26 -6.35
C ASN A 133 3.06 2.88 -4.89
N HIS A 134 2.06 2.26 -4.29
CA HIS A 134 2.11 1.74 -2.93
C HIS A 134 1.96 0.22 -2.98
N TYR A 135 2.80 -0.46 -2.25
CA TYR A 135 2.81 -1.92 -2.21
C TYR A 135 2.00 -2.39 -1.00
N PRO A 136 0.98 -3.24 -1.19
CA PRO A 136 0.14 -3.75 -0.10
C PRO A 136 0.95 -4.30 1.07
N SER A 137 1.97 -5.11 0.77
CA SER A 137 2.84 -5.72 1.78
C SER A 137 3.55 -4.70 2.68
N ASP A 138 3.94 -3.55 2.14
CA ASP A 138 4.63 -2.52 2.92
C ASP A 138 3.67 -1.81 3.88
N ILE A 139 2.45 -1.54 3.40
CA ILE A 139 1.39 -0.95 4.23
C ILE A 139 1.01 -1.92 5.35
N GLU A 140 0.73 -3.18 5.01
CA GLU A 140 0.38 -4.24 5.95
C GLU A 140 1.47 -4.46 7.00
N TYR A 141 2.72 -4.51 6.57
CA TYR A 141 3.88 -4.66 7.46
C TYR A 141 4.02 -3.49 8.43
N SER A 142 3.91 -2.25 7.93
CA SER A 142 4.03 -1.07 8.80
C SER A 142 2.92 -1.01 9.86
N ILE A 143 1.68 -1.34 9.51
CA ILE A 143 0.54 -1.38 10.44
C ILE A 143 0.78 -2.44 11.50
N GLN A 144 1.09 -3.67 11.09
CA GLN A 144 1.22 -4.82 11.99
C GLN A 144 2.41 -4.73 12.94
N ASN A 145 3.47 -4.01 12.55
CA ASN A 145 4.63 -3.82 13.43
C ASN A 145 4.47 -2.68 14.43
N ASN A 146 3.56 -1.73 14.18
CA ASN A 146 3.34 -0.62 15.06
C ASN A 146 2.15 -0.81 16.01
N ILE A 147 1.28 -1.80 15.73
CA ILE A 147 0.04 -2.01 16.49
C ILE A 147 -0.01 -3.48 16.96
N SER A 148 0.32 -3.71 18.23
CA SER A 148 0.47 -5.05 18.82
C SER A 148 -0.82 -5.85 18.91
N GLU A 149 -1.97 -5.18 18.90
CA GLU A 149 -3.31 -5.79 18.96
C GLU A 149 -3.72 -6.40 17.62
N LEU A 150 -2.97 -6.15 16.55
CA LEU A 150 -3.23 -6.66 15.21
C LEU A 150 -2.48 -7.98 14.98
N ARG A 151 -3.16 -8.92 14.31
CA ARG A 151 -2.55 -10.20 13.96
C ARG A 151 -1.53 -10.02 12.86
N GLN A 152 -0.34 -10.58 13.07
CA GLN A 152 0.71 -10.65 12.06
C GLN A 152 0.26 -11.50 10.87
N ASN A 153 0.54 -11.05 9.66
CA ASN A 153 0.10 -11.68 8.41
C ASN A 153 -1.42 -11.93 8.34
N GLY A 154 -2.20 -11.06 8.99
CA GLY A 154 -3.66 -11.14 9.05
C GLY A 154 -4.37 -9.94 8.41
N GLY A 155 -3.74 -9.21 7.51
CA GLY A 155 -4.29 -8.01 6.89
C GLY A 155 -4.19 -8.01 5.38
N ALA A 156 -5.08 -7.27 4.73
CA ALA A 156 -5.08 -6.99 3.31
C ALA A 156 -5.32 -5.50 3.05
N ALA A 157 -4.37 -4.86 2.37
CA ALA A 157 -4.50 -3.51 1.85
C ALA A 157 -4.79 -3.57 0.35
N PHE A 158 -5.79 -2.84 -0.12
CA PHE A 158 -6.16 -2.84 -1.54
C PHE A 158 -6.87 -1.54 -1.95
N PRO A 159 -6.83 -1.17 -3.25
CA PRO A 159 -7.54 -0.02 -3.75
C PRO A 159 -9.01 -0.34 -4.05
N VAL A 160 -9.88 0.64 -3.82
CA VAL A 160 -11.25 0.67 -4.34
C VAL A 160 -11.43 1.91 -5.20
N SER A 161 -12.21 1.81 -6.29
CA SER A 161 -12.49 2.96 -7.16
C SER A 161 -13.74 3.68 -6.68
N ILE A 162 -13.58 4.94 -6.31
CA ILE A 162 -14.67 5.83 -5.89
C ILE A 162 -14.53 7.14 -6.66
N ASN A 163 -15.57 7.53 -7.40
CA ASN A 163 -15.57 8.74 -8.22
C ASN A 163 -14.33 8.84 -9.13
N GLU A 164 -14.03 7.77 -9.86
CA GLU A 164 -12.89 7.64 -10.80
C GLU A 164 -11.50 7.77 -10.14
N SER A 165 -11.41 7.75 -8.80
CA SER A 165 -10.15 7.78 -8.09
C SER A 165 -9.95 6.50 -7.26
N GLU A 166 -8.71 6.03 -7.19
CA GLU A 166 -8.36 4.92 -6.30
C GLU A 166 -8.24 5.41 -4.86
N LYS A 167 -8.87 4.67 -3.95
CA LYS A 167 -8.86 4.91 -2.51
C LYS A 167 -8.37 3.68 -1.77
N LEU A 168 -7.57 3.89 -0.72
CA LEU A 168 -7.03 2.80 0.10
C LEU A 168 -8.07 2.27 1.08
N VAL A 169 -8.26 0.95 1.06
CA VAL A 169 -9.02 0.21 2.07
C VAL A 169 -8.10 -0.78 2.77
N ILE A 170 -8.27 -0.91 4.07
CA ILE A 170 -7.51 -1.84 4.92
C ILE A 170 -8.50 -2.76 5.62
N VAL A 171 -8.29 -4.07 5.45
CA VAL A 171 -8.99 -5.12 6.20
C VAL A 171 -7.95 -5.82 7.07
N GLN A 172 -8.15 -5.87 8.38
CA GLN A 172 -7.15 -6.40 9.30
C GLN A 172 -7.77 -7.24 10.42
N GLU A 173 -7.21 -8.42 10.67
CA GLU A 173 -7.57 -9.25 11.82
C GLU A 173 -7.02 -8.68 13.12
N ILE A 174 -7.84 -8.71 14.16
CA ILE A 174 -7.40 -8.47 15.52
C ILE A 174 -6.71 -9.72 16.06
N GLU A 175 -5.66 -9.57 16.89
CA GLU A 175 -5.05 -10.69 17.59
C GLU A 175 -6.05 -11.29 18.59
N ARG A 176 -6.12 -12.64 18.63
CA ARG A 176 -7.12 -13.36 19.45
C ARG A 176 -7.06 -12.98 20.93
N THR A 177 -5.88 -12.75 21.45
CA THR A 177 -5.65 -12.36 22.85
C THR A 177 -6.16 -10.97 23.16
N SER A 178 -6.18 -10.07 22.18
CA SER A 178 -6.58 -8.67 22.33
C SER A 178 -8.09 -8.44 22.19
N MET A 179 -8.84 -9.40 21.65
CA MET A 179 -10.28 -9.23 21.30
C MET A 179 -11.18 -8.76 22.46
N ARG A 180 -10.85 -9.09 23.72
CA ARG A 180 -11.71 -8.79 24.87
C ARG A 180 -11.56 -7.36 25.37
N ASP A 181 -10.35 -6.84 25.29
CA ASP A 181 -9.96 -5.57 25.93
C ASP A 181 -9.62 -4.48 24.91
N ALA A 182 -9.67 -4.80 23.61
CA ALA A 182 -9.30 -3.87 22.55
C ALA A 182 -10.32 -2.73 22.40
N ASN A 183 -9.83 -1.50 22.41
CA ASN A 183 -10.58 -0.35 21.94
C ASN A 183 -10.45 -0.26 20.42
N TYR A 184 -11.45 -0.76 19.70
CA TYR A 184 -11.42 -0.85 18.24
C TYR A 184 -11.35 0.53 17.57
N SER A 185 -11.95 1.56 18.15
CA SER A 185 -11.85 2.93 17.61
C SER A 185 -10.42 3.46 17.68
N ASP A 186 -9.75 3.29 18.83
CA ASP A 186 -8.35 3.67 19.01
C ASP A 186 -7.41 2.91 18.05
N ILE A 187 -7.68 1.61 17.84
CA ILE A 187 -6.89 0.82 16.87
C ILE A 187 -7.06 1.35 15.45
N ILE A 188 -8.28 1.68 15.05
CA ILE A 188 -8.56 2.26 13.73
C ILE A 188 -7.82 3.59 13.55
N ASP A 189 -7.84 4.46 14.54
CA ASP A 189 -7.15 5.75 14.50
C ASP A 189 -5.63 5.56 14.37
N ARG A 190 -5.05 4.64 15.14
CA ARG A 190 -3.62 4.29 15.02
C ARG A 190 -3.25 3.69 13.65
N VAL A 191 -4.14 2.87 13.07
CA VAL A 191 -3.94 2.36 11.70
C VAL A 191 -3.83 3.51 10.71
N ARG A 192 -4.74 4.48 10.79
CA ARG A 192 -4.76 5.66 9.91
C ARG A 192 -3.52 6.53 10.11
N GLU A 193 -3.13 6.77 11.36
CA GLU A 193 -1.91 7.51 11.71
C GLU A 193 -0.66 6.84 11.15
N VAL A 194 -0.48 5.53 11.36
CA VAL A 194 0.67 4.76 10.84
C VAL A 194 0.76 4.86 9.33
N VAL A 195 -0.36 4.75 8.62
CA VAL A 195 -0.38 4.84 7.16
C VAL A 195 -0.05 6.24 6.67
N ALA A 196 -0.63 7.28 7.30
CA ALA A 196 -0.35 8.66 6.93
C ALA A 196 1.12 9.04 7.18
N GLU A 197 1.71 8.61 8.31
CA GLU A 197 3.10 8.89 8.64
C GLU A 197 4.12 8.18 7.75
N ASN A 198 3.88 6.88 7.44
CA ASN A 198 4.88 6.07 6.77
C ASN A 198 4.72 6.03 5.25
N HIS A 199 3.50 6.24 4.74
CA HIS A 199 3.18 6.09 3.32
C HIS A 199 2.68 7.38 2.66
N GLU A 200 2.39 8.44 3.43
CA GLU A 200 1.93 9.76 2.94
C GLU A 200 0.61 9.66 2.14
N ILE A 201 -0.25 8.73 2.51
CA ILE A 201 -1.58 8.52 1.92
C ILE A 201 -2.66 8.46 2.99
N ASP A 202 -3.85 8.90 2.62
CA ASP A 202 -5.03 8.81 3.46
C ASP A 202 -5.74 7.46 3.26
N VAL A 203 -6.26 6.91 4.36
CA VAL A 203 -7.05 5.67 4.34
C VAL A 203 -8.52 6.03 4.14
N HIS A 204 -9.17 5.37 3.19
CA HIS A 204 -10.59 5.58 2.93
C HIS A 204 -11.48 4.76 3.87
N ALA A 205 -11.09 3.53 4.17
CA ALA A 205 -11.80 2.69 5.11
C ALA A 205 -10.85 1.72 5.84
N VAL A 206 -11.15 1.44 7.10
CA VAL A 206 -10.51 0.42 7.93
C VAL A 206 -11.58 -0.51 8.45
N THR A 207 -11.45 -1.81 8.16
CA THR A 207 -12.35 -2.84 8.68
C THR A 207 -11.56 -3.82 9.55
N LEU A 208 -11.85 -3.84 10.84
CA LEU A 208 -11.30 -4.80 11.78
C LEU A 208 -12.17 -6.06 11.78
N ILE A 209 -11.56 -7.22 11.58
CA ILE A 209 -12.25 -8.50 11.46
C ILE A 209 -11.80 -9.51 12.51
N ARG A 210 -12.61 -10.57 12.69
CA ARG A 210 -12.30 -11.65 13.62
C ARG A 210 -11.06 -12.44 13.22
N PRO A 211 -10.25 -12.93 14.18
CA PRO A 211 -9.10 -13.79 13.88
C PRO A 211 -9.47 -15.02 13.05
N GLY A 212 -8.68 -15.31 12.02
CA GLY A 212 -8.87 -16.47 11.14
C GLY A 212 -9.98 -16.31 10.11
N SER A 213 -10.46 -15.09 9.86
CA SER A 213 -11.50 -14.82 8.86
C SER A 213 -10.98 -14.16 7.58
N ILE A 214 -9.71 -13.71 7.54
CA ILE A 214 -9.10 -13.22 6.30
C ILE A 214 -8.94 -14.37 5.29
N PRO A 215 -9.33 -14.21 4.02
CA PRO A 215 -9.17 -15.26 3.02
C PRO A 215 -7.68 -15.54 2.73
N ILE A 216 -7.28 -16.80 2.87
CA ILE A 216 -5.93 -17.28 2.60
C ILE A 216 -5.93 -18.45 1.62
N THR A 217 -4.82 -18.63 0.90
CA THR A 217 -4.57 -19.82 0.08
C THR A 217 -4.25 -21.03 0.95
N SER A 218 -4.22 -22.24 0.37
CA SER A 218 -3.76 -23.46 1.05
C SER A 218 -2.29 -23.36 1.53
N SER A 219 -1.49 -22.48 0.92
CA SER A 219 -0.11 -22.20 1.34
C SER A 219 0.01 -21.09 2.39
N GLY A 220 -1.12 -20.55 2.89
CA GLY A 220 -1.14 -19.50 3.91
C GLY A 220 -0.93 -18.07 3.41
N LYS A 221 -0.95 -17.84 2.09
CA LYS A 221 -0.85 -16.49 1.51
C LYS A 221 -2.20 -15.79 1.49
N ILE A 222 -2.25 -14.52 1.86
CA ILE A 222 -3.46 -13.70 1.81
C ILE A 222 -3.95 -13.54 0.37
N GLN A 223 -5.24 -13.72 0.19
CA GLN A 223 -5.93 -13.54 -1.10
C GLN A 223 -6.52 -12.13 -1.19
N HIS A 224 -5.70 -11.13 -1.52
CA HIS A 224 -6.12 -9.72 -1.58
C HIS A 224 -7.37 -9.49 -2.43
N ARG A 225 -7.49 -10.19 -3.56
CA ARG A 225 -8.66 -10.07 -4.44
C ARG A 225 -9.94 -10.59 -3.78
N GLN A 226 -9.84 -11.70 -3.04
CA GLN A 226 -10.97 -12.25 -2.31
C GLN A 226 -11.34 -11.33 -1.15
N ALA A 227 -10.35 -10.82 -0.40
CA ALA A 227 -10.58 -9.84 0.68
C ALA A 227 -11.29 -8.57 0.16
N LYS A 228 -10.85 -8.05 -1.00
CA LYS A 228 -11.51 -6.92 -1.68
C LYS A 228 -12.95 -7.27 -2.09
N TYR A 229 -13.17 -8.46 -2.66
CA TYR A 229 -14.50 -8.91 -3.03
C TYR A 229 -15.42 -9.02 -1.82
N ASP A 230 -14.94 -9.62 -0.73
CA ASP A 230 -15.69 -9.80 0.51
C ASP A 230 -16.02 -8.45 1.18
N TYR A 231 -15.08 -7.48 1.13
CA TYR A 231 -15.33 -6.11 1.57
C TYR A 231 -16.44 -5.44 0.77
N LEU A 232 -16.36 -5.48 -0.57
CA LEU A 232 -17.33 -4.83 -1.45
C LEU A 232 -18.74 -5.45 -1.38
N HIS A 233 -18.86 -6.71 -0.96
CA HIS A 233 -20.13 -7.44 -0.84
C HIS A 233 -20.61 -7.63 0.60
N ASP A 234 -19.98 -6.96 1.56
CA ASP A 234 -20.31 -7.04 2.99
C ASP A 234 -20.26 -8.46 3.56
N ASN A 235 -19.33 -9.27 3.09
CA ASN A 235 -19.14 -10.67 3.51
C ASN A 235 -18.12 -10.86 4.63
N LEU A 236 -17.50 -9.78 5.12
CA LEU A 236 -16.48 -9.84 6.16
C LEU A 236 -17.06 -10.06 7.55
N ASN A 237 -16.39 -10.85 8.40
CA ASN A 237 -16.72 -11.03 9.81
C ASN A 237 -16.25 -9.82 10.66
N LYS A 238 -16.91 -8.69 10.47
CA LYS A 238 -16.55 -7.41 11.06
C LYS A 238 -16.67 -7.40 12.58
N LEU A 239 -15.71 -6.75 13.24
CA LEU A 239 -15.74 -6.35 14.65
C LEU A 239 -15.98 -4.84 14.77
N ALA A 240 -15.34 -4.06 13.91
CA ALA A 240 -15.53 -2.63 13.79
C ALA A 240 -15.19 -2.19 12.36
N GLU A 241 -15.75 -1.08 11.94
CA GLU A 241 -15.49 -0.46 10.64
C GLU A 241 -15.51 1.05 10.79
N TRP A 242 -14.61 1.69 10.07
CA TRP A 242 -14.60 3.13 9.86
C TRP A 242 -14.47 3.39 8.36
N ASP A 243 -15.27 4.29 7.84
CA ASP A 243 -15.18 4.75 6.46
C ASP A 243 -15.33 6.26 6.36
N ASN A 244 -14.82 6.82 5.28
CA ASN A 244 -14.89 8.24 4.96
C ASN A 244 -16.12 8.58 4.08
N ILE A 245 -17.09 7.67 3.92
CA ILE A 245 -18.25 7.82 3.00
C ILE A 245 -19.29 8.79 3.58
N ASN A 246 -19.46 8.81 4.90
CA ASN A 246 -20.47 9.62 5.58
C ASN A 246 -20.22 11.15 5.53
N LEU A 247 -19.08 11.58 4.96
CA LEU A 247 -18.73 12.99 4.83
C LEU A 247 -19.47 13.73 3.68
N SER A 248 -20.01 12.99 2.71
CA SER A 248 -20.66 13.60 1.55
C SER A 248 -22.09 14.08 1.80
N GLU A 249 -22.76 13.59 2.85
CA GLU A 249 -24.15 13.97 3.16
C GLU A 249 -24.27 15.20 4.08
N HIS A 250 -23.19 15.67 4.70
CA HIS A 250 -23.15 16.84 5.57
C HIS A 250 -22.32 18.01 5.02
N LYS A 251 -22.18 18.14 3.71
CA LYS A 251 -21.73 19.40 3.13
C LYS A 251 -22.85 20.45 3.22
N GLU A 252 -23.13 20.95 4.41
CA GLU A 252 -23.65 22.30 4.51
C GLU A 252 -22.55 23.22 3.97
N GLU A 253 -22.88 23.97 2.91
CA GLU A 253 -22.03 25.02 2.36
C GLU A 253 -21.67 25.98 3.52
N ASP A 254 -20.42 25.93 3.96
CA ASP A 254 -19.90 26.96 4.84
C ASP A 254 -20.05 28.29 4.11
N LYS A 255 -21.05 29.07 4.52
CA LYS A 255 -21.10 30.49 4.15
C LYS A 255 -19.81 31.10 4.67
N PHE A 256 -18.95 31.54 3.73
CA PHE A 256 -17.73 32.29 4.02
C PHE A 256 -18.08 33.43 4.96
N VAL A 257 -17.87 33.23 6.24
CA VAL A 257 -17.96 34.26 7.25
C VAL A 257 -16.56 34.81 7.42
N ASN A 258 -16.31 36.00 6.90
CA ASN A 258 -15.06 36.72 7.10
C ASN A 258 -14.88 36.93 8.62
N ARG A 259 -14.11 36.07 9.28
CA ARG A 259 -13.84 36.12 10.72
C ARG A 259 -12.50 36.82 10.94
N GLU A 260 -12.41 37.65 11.97
CA GLU A 260 -11.12 38.17 12.38
C GLU A 260 -10.18 37.01 12.80
N PRO A 261 -8.91 37.01 12.37
CA PRO A 261 -7.96 35.94 12.66
C PRO A 261 -7.53 35.98 14.13
N THR A 262 -8.31 35.40 15.01
CA THR A 262 -7.96 35.18 16.40
C THR A 262 -7.43 33.75 16.58
N GLU A 263 -6.51 33.53 17.49
CA GLU A 263 -5.96 32.18 17.78
C GLU A 263 -7.08 31.20 18.13
N GLU A 264 -8.06 31.60 18.93
CA GLU A 264 -9.23 30.78 19.28
C GLU A 264 -10.11 30.46 18.07
N GLY A 265 -10.35 31.46 17.19
CA GLY A 265 -11.16 31.30 15.99
C GLY A 265 -10.50 30.35 14.97
N ILE A 266 -9.20 30.43 14.79
CA ILE A 266 -8.43 29.52 13.92
C ILE A 266 -8.46 28.09 14.51
N ARG A 267 -8.22 27.94 15.81
CA ARG A 267 -8.27 26.65 16.52
C ARG A 267 -9.64 25.96 16.37
N GLU A 268 -10.72 26.69 16.64
CA GLU A 268 -12.08 26.17 16.51
C GLU A 268 -12.38 25.77 15.06
N TRP A 269 -11.94 26.56 14.10
CA TRP A 269 -12.14 26.26 12.68
C TRP A 269 -11.37 25.01 12.26
N VAL A 270 -10.10 24.85 12.66
CA VAL A 270 -9.29 23.65 12.37
C VAL A 270 -9.89 22.40 12.99
N ILE A 271 -10.36 22.46 14.23
CA ILE A 271 -11.06 21.35 14.88
C ILE A 271 -12.28 20.92 14.06
N ASN A 272 -13.12 21.89 13.65
CA ASN A 272 -14.29 21.60 12.84
C ASN A 272 -13.91 21.05 11.47
N TRP A 273 -12.84 21.54 10.86
CA TRP A 273 -12.32 21.04 9.60
C TRP A 273 -11.86 19.58 9.71
N ILE A 274 -11.08 19.25 10.74
CA ILE A 274 -10.64 17.87 11.00
C ILE A 274 -11.86 16.96 11.24
N ALA A 275 -12.79 17.38 12.08
CA ALA A 275 -14.00 16.61 12.38
C ALA A 275 -14.77 16.27 11.11
N ARG A 276 -14.95 17.24 10.21
CA ARG A 276 -15.73 17.09 8.95
C ARG A 276 -14.98 16.29 7.88
N ASN A 277 -13.68 16.53 7.70
CA ASN A 277 -12.96 15.97 6.58
C ASN A 277 -12.33 14.60 6.92
N HIS A 278 -12.17 14.26 8.20
CA HIS A 278 -11.54 13.03 8.65
C HIS A 278 -12.42 12.17 9.58
N ASN A 279 -13.72 12.54 9.70
CA ASN A 279 -14.75 11.82 10.46
C ASN A 279 -14.35 11.55 11.94
N TYR A 280 -13.91 12.62 12.63
CA TYR A 280 -13.68 12.60 14.07
C TYR A 280 -14.82 13.30 14.80
N ASN A 281 -15.12 12.86 16.01
CA ASN A 281 -15.96 13.64 16.90
C ASN A 281 -15.16 14.84 17.42
N ILE A 282 -15.77 16.03 17.40
CA ILE A 282 -15.12 17.28 17.86
C ILE A 282 -14.51 17.13 19.26
N LYS A 283 -15.15 16.35 20.14
CA LYS A 283 -14.70 16.13 21.51
C LYS A 283 -13.42 15.28 21.64
N ASP A 284 -13.12 14.52 20.59
CA ASP A 284 -11.99 13.58 20.56
C ASP A 284 -10.76 14.20 19.87
N ILE A 285 -10.88 15.46 19.39
CA ILE A 285 -9.79 16.17 18.75
C ILE A 285 -9.01 16.95 19.81
N ASP A 286 -7.77 16.52 20.05
CA ASP A 286 -6.81 17.16 20.96
C ASP A 286 -5.89 18.11 20.18
N CYS A 287 -5.96 19.40 20.50
CA CYS A 287 -5.20 20.46 19.81
C CYS A 287 -3.68 20.36 20.02
N ASP A 288 -3.22 19.61 21.02
CA ASP A 288 -1.80 19.43 21.29
C ASP A 288 -1.19 18.26 20.52
N LYS A 289 -2.04 17.45 19.85
CA LYS A 289 -1.59 16.37 18.98
C LYS A 289 -1.18 16.90 17.59
N ASN A 290 -0.23 16.20 16.97
CA ASN A 290 0.14 16.46 15.58
C ASN A 290 -1.06 16.15 14.66
N ILE A 291 -1.30 16.99 13.65
CA ILE A 291 -2.38 16.80 12.66
C ILE A 291 -2.29 15.47 11.93
N ILE A 292 -1.08 14.92 11.78
CA ILE A 292 -0.85 13.60 11.16
C ILE A 292 -1.54 12.48 11.96
N SER A 293 -1.66 12.61 13.29
CA SER A 293 -2.34 11.63 14.13
C SER A 293 -3.84 11.51 13.86
N TYR A 294 -4.39 12.46 13.10
CA TYR A 294 -5.77 12.41 12.60
C TYR A 294 -5.87 11.84 11.18
N GLY A 295 -4.79 11.20 10.67
CA GLY A 295 -4.74 10.64 9.32
C GLY A 295 -4.64 11.69 8.21
N ILE A 296 -4.22 12.92 8.55
CA ILE A 296 -4.04 14.01 7.58
C ILE A 296 -2.72 13.82 6.86
N ASP A 297 -2.78 13.47 5.59
CA ASP A 297 -1.59 13.36 4.73
C ASP A 297 -1.07 14.73 4.26
N SER A 298 0.08 14.73 3.59
CA SER A 298 0.74 15.97 3.13
C SER A 298 -0.14 16.83 2.23
N LEU A 299 -1.03 16.23 1.42
CA LEU A 299 -1.92 16.99 0.53
C LEU A 299 -3.11 17.56 1.30
N ALA A 300 -3.68 16.79 2.21
CA ALA A 300 -4.73 17.29 3.09
C ALA A 300 -4.24 18.45 3.95
N ALA A 301 -2.95 18.42 4.39
CA ALA A 301 -2.31 19.52 5.09
C ALA A 301 -2.20 20.79 4.22
N VAL A 302 -1.80 20.66 2.95
CA VAL A 302 -1.75 21.79 2.00
C VAL A 302 -3.17 22.33 1.72
N THR A 303 -4.16 21.45 1.61
CA THR A 303 -5.55 21.85 1.44
C THR A 303 -6.06 22.62 2.66
N LEU A 304 -5.76 22.14 3.86
CA LEU A 304 -6.05 22.81 5.12
C LEU A 304 -5.44 24.21 5.17
N GLU A 305 -4.15 24.34 4.81
CA GLU A 305 -3.46 25.65 4.76
C GLU A 305 -4.14 26.60 3.77
N ALA A 306 -4.46 26.11 2.57
CA ALA A 306 -5.13 26.92 1.55
C ALA A 306 -6.54 27.37 1.97
N GLU A 307 -7.28 26.53 2.68
CA GLU A 307 -8.62 26.83 3.19
C GLU A 307 -8.57 27.79 4.39
N ILE A 308 -7.61 27.62 5.31
CA ILE A 308 -7.36 28.61 6.38
C ILE A 308 -7.09 29.98 5.78
N SER A 309 -6.19 30.07 4.80
CA SER A 309 -5.81 31.33 4.13
C SER A 309 -6.93 32.01 3.37
N LYS A 310 -8.01 31.26 3.03
CA LYS A 310 -9.24 31.82 2.41
C LYS A 310 -10.25 32.30 3.44
N GLN A 311 -10.23 31.71 4.63
CA GLN A 311 -11.21 31.94 5.68
C GLN A 311 -10.81 33.13 6.58
N PHE A 312 -9.53 33.33 6.76
CA PHE A 312 -8.90 34.37 7.59
C PHE A 312 -7.95 35.25 6.78
#